data_be948884c4c5e217e7e4fdd43bca7c1a
#
_entry.id   be948884c4c5e217e7e4fdd43bca7c1a
#
_cell.length_a   1.000
_cell.length_b   1.000
_cell.length_c   1.000
_cell.angle_alpha   90.00
_cell.angle_beta   90.00
_cell.angle_gamma   90.00
#
_symmetry.space_group_name_H-M   'P 1'
#
loop_
_entity.id
_entity.type
_entity.pdbx_description
1 polymer ?
#
loop_
_entity_poly.entity_id
_entity_poly.type
_entity_poly.pdbx_seq_one_letter_code
_entity_poly.pdbx_strand_id
1 'polypeptide(L)' 'MNQTEQIKEHMPVVCSDNEQFAMVDHLDGDSIKLTKDATGQHHWIPQSWVTKVDDKVHVDRPGKQAMQEWSTSAPAGQRA' A
#
# COMPACT_ATOMS: atom_id res chain seq x y z
N MET A 1 -9.85 -17.17 2.47
CA MET A 1 -9.94 -16.19 1.41
C MET A 1 -8.71 -15.29 1.41
N ASN A 2 -8.18 -14.98 0.25
CA ASN A 2 -6.99 -14.17 0.14
C ASN A 2 -7.37 -12.70 0.23
N GLN A 3 -6.77 -11.95 1.17
CA GLN A 3 -7.05 -10.54 1.32
C GLN A 3 -6.68 -9.75 0.06
N THR A 4 -5.70 -10.22 -0.68
CA THR A 4 -5.26 -9.58 -1.89
C THR A 4 -6.38 -9.39 -2.89
N GLU A 5 -7.31 -10.33 -2.95
CA GLU A 5 -8.40 -10.26 -3.90
C GLU A 5 -9.39 -9.15 -3.58
N GLN A 6 -9.32 -8.58 -2.38
CA GLN A 6 -10.20 -7.51 -1.98
C GLN A 6 -9.60 -6.13 -2.20
N ILE A 7 -8.34 -6.06 -2.53
CA ILE A 7 -7.65 -4.80 -2.75
C ILE A 7 -7.92 -4.34 -4.18
N LYS A 8 -8.50 -3.16 -4.32
CA LYS A 8 -8.93 -2.64 -5.62
C LYS A 8 -8.27 -1.30 -5.88
N GLU A 9 -8.22 -0.93 -7.16
CA GLU A 9 -7.70 0.37 -7.56
C GLU A 9 -8.48 1.49 -6.90
N HIS A 10 -7.77 2.53 -6.52
CA HIS A 10 -8.33 3.73 -5.91
C HIS A 10 -8.88 3.50 -4.50
N MET A 11 -8.62 2.35 -3.92
CA MET A 11 -9.02 2.08 -2.55
C MET A 11 -8.13 2.87 -1.59
N PRO A 12 -8.70 3.51 -0.56
CA PRO A 12 -7.86 4.23 0.40
C PRO A 12 -6.97 3.27 1.18
N VAL A 13 -5.77 3.72 1.52
CA VAL A 13 -4.86 2.98 2.38
C VAL A 13 -4.74 3.77 3.67
N VAL A 14 -5.10 3.12 4.78
CA VAL A 14 -5.08 3.76 6.10
C VAL A 14 -4.05 3.07 6.99
N CYS A 15 -3.47 3.85 7.88
CA CYS A 15 -2.47 3.34 8.80
C CYS A 15 -3.14 2.72 10.03
N SER A 16 -2.32 2.29 10.98
CA SER A 16 -2.85 1.66 12.19
C SER A 16 -3.70 2.62 13.02
N ASP A 17 -3.59 3.91 12.80
CA ASP A 17 -4.39 4.94 13.47
C ASP A 17 -5.65 5.29 12.70
N ASN A 18 -5.96 4.56 11.64
CA ASN A 18 -7.13 4.80 10.79
C ASN A 18 -7.04 6.09 9.99
N GLU A 19 -5.86 6.63 9.83
CA GLU A 19 -5.68 7.82 8.99
C GLU A 19 -5.24 7.41 7.60
N GLN A 20 -5.91 7.96 6.59
CA GLN A 20 -5.53 7.67 5.21
C GLN A 20 -4.23 8.39 4.89
N PHE A 21 -3.23 7.63 4.42
CA PHE A 21 -1.97 8.23 4.00
C PHE A 21 -1.67 7.97 2.54
N ALA A 22 -2.48 7.15 1.86
CA ALA A 22 -2.23 6.82 0.47
C ALA A 22 -3.48 6.25 -0.16
N MET A 23 -3.38 5.91 -1.43
CA MET A 23 -4.47 5.30 -2.18
C MET A 23 -3.84 4.27 -3.12
N VAL A 24 -4.52 3.16 -3.32
CA VAL A 24 -4.03 2.09 -4.19
C VAL A 24 -4.09 2.53 -5.63
N ASP A 25 -2.96 2.42 -6.35
CA ASP A 25 -2.95 2.56 -7.80
C ASP A 25 -3.32 1.20 -8.43
N HIS A 26 -2.54 0.19 -8.12
CA HIS A 26 -2.86 -1.19 -8.50
C HIS A 26 -1.93 -2.14 -7.74
N LEU A 27 -2.20 -3.43 -7.88
CA LEU A 27 -1.33 -4.45 -7.30
C LEU A 27 -0.15 -4.70 -8.25
N ASP A 28 1.02 -4.91 -7.66
CA ASP A 28 2.24 -5.13 -8.42
C ASP A 28 2.95 -6.34 -7.79
N GLY A 29 2.61 -7.53 -8.25
CA GLY A 29 3.13 -8.75 -7.65
C GLY A 29 2.70 -8.87 -6.20
N ASP A 30 3.67 -9.02 -5.31
CA ASP A 30 3.40 -9.11 -3.87
C ASP A 30 3.38 -7.74 -3.21
N SER A 31 3.39 -6.68 -3.98
CA SER A 31 3.39 -5.32 -3.45
C SER A 31 2.17 -4.57 -3.93
N ILE A 32 1.87 -3.49 -3.23
CA ILE A 32 0.79 -2.60 -3.60
C ILE A 32 1.43 -1.30 -4.08
N LYS A 33 1.19 -0.95 -5.34
CA LYS A 33 1.65 0.32 -5.87
C LYS A 33 0.66 1.39 -5.47
N LEU A 34 1.16 2.45 -4.88
CA LEU A 34 0.32 3.56 -4.42
C LEU A 34 0.29 4.66 -5.47
N THR A 35 -0.74 5.47 -5.43
CA THR A 35 -0.83 6.62 -6.32
C THR A 35 0.26 7.62 -5.99
N LYS A 36 0.49 8.56 -6.92
CA LYS A 36 1.51 9.58 -6.72
C LYS A 36 1.21 10.41 -5.49
N ASP A 37 2.25 10.72 -4.74
CA ASP A 37 2.12 11.63 -3.61
C ASP A 37 2.16 13.08 -4.09
N ALA A 38 2.28 14.01 -3.15
CA ALA A 38 2.28 15.43 -3.48
C ALA A 38 3.48 15.84 -4.35
N THR A 39 4.54 15.04 -4.34
CA THR A 39 5.73 15.33 -5.14
C THR A 39 5.70 14.65 -6.50
N GLY A 40 4.67 13.86 -6.78
CA GLY A 40 4.57 13.14 -8.03
C GLY A 40 5.26 11.78 -8.01
N GLN A 41 5.63 11.29 -6.84
CA GLN A 41 6.37 10.05 -6.69
C GLN A 41 5.43 8.91 -6.30
N HIS A 42 5.47 7.81 -7.03
CA HIS A 42 4.79 6.58 -6.63
C HIS A 42 5.57 5.89 -5.52
N HIS A 43 4.84 5.14 -4.71
CA HIS A 43 5.44 4.35 -3.64
C HIS A 43 4.85 2.95 -3.67
N TRP A 44 5.57 2.00 -3.10
CA TRP A 44 5.14 0.60 -3.02
C TRP A 44 5.22 0.15 -1.57
N ILE A 45 4.23 -0.62 -1.15
CA ILE A 45 4.28 -1.26 0.17
C ILE A 45 4.05 -2.76 -0.02
N PRO A 46 4.68 -3.59 0.85
CA PRO A 46 4.47 -5.03 0.76
C PRO A 46 3.05 -5.38 1.19
N GLN A 47 2.47 -6.38 0.54
CA GLN A 47 1.15 -6.87 0.98
C GLN A 47 1.20 -7.43 2.39
N SER A 48 2.37 -7.86 2.85
CA SER A 48 2.52 -8.39 4.20
C SER A 48 2.22 -7.36 5.29
N TRP A 49 2.23 -6.07 4.94
CA TRP A 49 1.84 -5.03 5.90
C TRP A 49 0.33 -5.00 6.15
N VAL A 50 -0.46 -5.58 5.25
CA VAL A 50 -1.91 -5.47 5.31
C VAL A 50 -2.43 -6.38 6.40
N THR A 51 -3.20 -5.81 7.33
CA THR A 51 -3.79 -6.57 8.42
C THR A 51 -5.27 -6.85 8.16
N LYS A 52 -5.91 -6.02 7.35
CA LYS A 52 -7.33 -6.14 7.11
C LYS A 52 -7.68 -5.36 5.84
N VAL A 53 -8.66 -5.86 5.11
CA VAL A 53 -9.22 -5.16 3.95
C VAL A 53 -10.73 -5.15 4.09
N ASP A 54 -11.31 -3.95 4.08
CA ASP A 54 -12.75 -3.80 4.01
C ASP A 54 -13.03 -2.83 2.86
N ASP A 55 -13.57 -1.65 3.11
CA ASP A 55 -13.61 -0.62 2.08
C ASP A 55 -12.30 0.16 2.00
N LYS A 56 -11.34 -0.19 2.83
CA LYS A 56 -10.02 0.41 2.90
C LYS A 56 -8.97 -0.68 3.13
N VAL A 57 -7.74 -0.38 2.76
CA VAL A 57 -6.61 -1.25 3.06
C VAL A 57 -6.00 -0.77 4.37
N HIS A 58 -5.94 -1.66 5.37
CA HIS A 58 -5.39 -1.32 6.68
C HIS A 58 -4.00 -1.93 6.81
N VAL A 59 -3.02 -1.11 7.20
CA VAL A 59 -1.65 -1.60 7.40
C VAL A 59 -1.34 -1.63 8.89
N ASP A 60 -0.28 -2.34 9.23
CA ASP A 60 0.03 -2.71 10.61
C ASP A 60 0.90 -1.67 11.34
N ARG A 61 1.08 -0.50 10.76
CA ARG A 61 1.98 0.50 11.34
C ARG A 61 1.44 1.90 11.13
N PRO A 62 1.90 2.87 11.93
CA PRO A 62 1.47 4.25 11.75
C PRO A 62 1.89 4.79 10.39
N GLY A 63 1.10 5.71 9.86
CA GLY A 63 1.39 6.29 8.55
C GLY A 63 2.77 6.92 8.49
N LYS A 64 3.20 7.57 9.57
CA LYS A 64 4.52 8.17 9.62
C LYS A 64 5.61 7.12 9.40
N GLN A 65 5.48 5.97 10.04
CA GLN A 65 6.44 4.89 9.88
C GLN A 65 6.33 4.28 8.48
N ALA A 66 5.11 4.10 8.00
CA ALA A 66 4.90 3.54 6.67
C ALA A 66 5.56 4.43 5.61
N MET A 67 5.44 5.74 5.76
CA MET A 67 6.02 6.67 4.81
C MET A 67 7.55 6.73 4.89
N GLN A 68 8.13 6.20 5.95
CA GLN A 68 9.58 6.09 6.06
C GLN A 68 10.10 4.77 5.50
N GLU A 69 9.25 3.75 5.49
CA GLU A 69 9.66 2.41 5.11
C GLU A 69 9.21 1.99 3.71
N TRP A 70 8.29 2.70 3.12
CA TRP A 70 7.80 2.32 1.81
C TRP A 70 8.91 2.50 0.75
N SER A 71 8.76 1.77 -0.37
CA SER A 71 9.72 1.86 -1.46
C SER A 71 9.34 2.96 -2.42
N THR A 72 10.35 3.58 -3.03
CA THR A 72 10.12 4.59 -4.06
C THR A 72 10.34 4.04 -5.46
N SER A 73 10.66 2.75 -5.56
CA SER A 73 10.83 2.09 -6.85
C SER A 73 10.19 0.72 -6.78
N ALA A 74 9.89 0.16 -7.94
CA ALA A 74 9.28 -1.16 -8.00
C ALA A 74 10.18 -2.18 -7.31
N PRO A 75 9.60 -3.13 -6.54
CA PRO A 75 10.39 -4.12 -5.83
C PRO A 75 11.19 -4.97 -6.81
N ALA A 76 12.47 -5.13 -6.52
CA ALA A 76 13.34 -5.88 -7.41
C ALA A 76 12.92 -7.34 -7.53
N GLY A 77 12.44 -7.91 -6.45
CA GLY A 77 12.03 -9.31 -6.46
C GLY A 77 10.83 -9.59 -7.33
N GLN A 78 10.11 -8.56 -7.72
CA GLN A 78 8.90 -8.71 -8.53
C GLN A 78 9.20 -8.97 -9.98
N ARG A 79 10.40 -8.72 -10.38
CA ARG A 79 10.74 -8.77 -11.78
C ARG A 79 11.41 -10.04 -12.20
N ALA A 80 11.32 -10.99 -11.42
CA ALA A 80 11.98 -12.25 -11.72
C ALA A 80 11.90 -12.64 -13.17
#